data_b5567a973deaf22928feba9370d85862
#
_entry.id   b5567a973deaf22928feba9370d85862
#
_cell.length_a   1.000
_cell.length_b   1.000
_cell.length_c   1.000
_cell.angle_alpha   90.00
_cell.angle_beta   90.00
_cell.angle_gamma   90.00
#
_symmetry.space_group_name_H-M   'P 1'
#
loop_
_entity.id
_entity.type
_entity.pdbx_description
1 polymer ?
#
loop_
_entity_poly.entity_id
_entity_poly.type
_entity_poly.pdbx_seq_one_letter_code
_entity_poly.pdbx_strand_id
1 'polypeptide(L)'
;MTRGEEVELFIILCYNNAIFLKVIKEMLMILPEEIKRIRTRCFLMQENFAKKLGVAFSTVNRWEQGKSKPNLVAMKNIKAFCEENDIAYNDIEDAWLDYKVGGKKNG
;
A
#
# COMPACT_ATOMS: atom_id res chain seq x y z
N MET A 1 4.44 -30.54 27.42
CA MET A 1 4.01 -29.39 27.10
C MET A 1 3.52 -28.65 28.21
N THR A 2 3.89 -27.60 28.35
CA THR A 2 3.49 -26.91 29.47
C THR A 2 2.51 -25.93 29.03
N ARG A 3 1.84 -25.38 29.97
CA ARG A 3 0.87 -24.40 29.65
C ARG A 3 1.55 -23.20 29.10
N GLY A 4 2.74 -22.90 29.52
CA GLY A 4 3.47 -21.79 29.04
C GLY A 4 3.69 -21.89 27.55
N GLU A 5 3.99 -23.08 27.10
CA GLU A 5 4.23 -23.29 25.71
C GLU A 5 2.96 -23.16 24.94
N GLU A 6 1.85 -23.63 25.48
CA GLU A 6 0.60 -23.53 24.79
C GLU A 6 0.17 -22.09 24.72
N VAL A 7 0.34 -21.37 25.79
CA VAL A 7 -0.06 -19.98 25.81
C VAL A 7 0.81 -19.19 24.89
N GLU A 8 2.10 -19.50 24.89
CA GLU A 8 3.01 -18.82 24.04
C GLU A 8 2.69 -19.10 22.59
N LEU A 9 2.39 -20.33 22.26
CA LEU A 9 2.03 -20.68 20.91
C LEU A 9 0.76 -19.97 20.50
N PHE A 10 -0.21 -19.90 21.41
CA PHE A 10 -1.46 -19.24 21.11
C PHE A 10 -1.22 -17.75 20.89
N ILE A 11 -0.38 -17.14 21.70
CA ILE A 11 -0.06 -15.74 21.56
C ILE A 11 0.66 -15.52 20.22
N ILE A 12 1.56 -16.40 19.88
CA ILE A 12 2.28 -16.30 18.63
C ILE A 12 1.32 -16.45 17.46
N LEU A 13 0.38 -17.37 17.57
CA LEU A 13 -0.59 -17.54 16.50
C LEU A 13 -1.47 -16.33 16.36
N CYS A 14 -1.95 -15.79 17.46
CA CYS A 14 -2.80 -14.63 17.42
C CYS A 14 -1.98 -13.45 16.92
N TYR A 15 -0.79 -13.35 17.40
CA TYR A 15 0.06 -12.26 17.02
C TYR A 15 0.46 -12.47 15.58
N ASN A 16 0.74 -13.69 15.18
CA ASN A 16 1.12 -13.98 13.83
C ASN A 16 -0.02 -13.82 12.87
N ASN A 17 -1.24 -13.91 13.34
CA ASN A 17 -2.34 -13.71 12.48
C ASN A 17 -2.28 -12.28 12.02
N ALA A 18 -2.07 -11.32 12.90
CA ALA A 18 -1.97 -9.93 12.53
C ALA A 18 -0.74 -9.73 11.68
N ILE A 19 0.38 -10.30 12.07
CA ILE A 19 1.59 -10.15 11.31
C ILE A 19 1.52 -10.88 10.00
N PHE A 20 0.94 -12.07 10.01
CA PHE A 20 0.82 -12.87 8.81
C PHE A 20 -0.07 -12.18 7.81
N LEU A 21 -1.18 -11.63 8.25
CA LEU A 21 -2.08 -10.92 7.37
C LEU A 21 -1.41 -9.68 6.81
N LYS A 22 -0.61 -9.02 7.64
CA LYS A 22 0.09 -7.85 7.20
C LYS A 22 1.12 -8.23 6.14
N VAL A 23 1.84 -9.31 6.38
CA VAL A 23 2.84 -9.77 5.43
C VAL A 23 2.21 -10.21 4.13
N ILE A 24 1.10 -10.93 4.22
CA ILE A 24 0.39 -11.37 3.03
C ILE A 24 -0.06 -10.17 2.24
N LYS A 25 -0.60 -9.18 2.92
CA LYS A 25 -1.07 -8.01 2.26
C LYS A 25 0.09 -7.33 1.58
N GLU A 26 1.23 -7.23 2.25
CA GLU A 26 2.39 -6.60 1.69
C GLU A 26 2.93 -7.37 0.52
N MET A 27 2.74 -8.66 0.51
CA MET A 27 3.25 -9.47 -0.57
C MET A 27 2.33 -9.51 -1.76
N LEU A 28 1.05 -9.34 -1.53
CA LEU A 28 0.09 -9.47 -2.61
C LEU A 28 -0.37 -8.17 -3.26
N MET A 29 -0.76 -7.24 -2.48
CA MET A 29 -1.33 -6.05 -3.06
C MET A 29 -0.72 -4.83 -2.52
N ILE A 30 0.53 -4.89 -2.33
CA ILE A 30 1.11 -3.83 -1.62
C ILE A 30 0.96 -2.47 -2.23
N LEU A 31 1.17 -2.31 -3.49
CA LEU A 31 1.12 -0.96 -4.06
C LEU A 31 -0.29 -0.38 -4.10
N PRO A 32 -1.28 -1.09 -4.60
CA PRO A 32 -2.63 -0.53 -4.57
C PRO A 32 -3.09 -0.19 -3.16
N GLU A 33 -2.74 -1.06 -2.21
CA GLU A 33 -3.13 -0.83 -0.83
C GLU A 33 -2.38 0.34 -0.23
N GLU A 34 -1.11 0.50 -0.59
CA GLU A 34 -0.34 1.60 -0.06
C GLU A 34 -0.86 2.94 -0.58
N ILE A 35 -1.23 2.98 -1.85
CA ILE A 35 -1.77 4.20 -2.41
C ILE A 35 -3.08 4.55 -1.71
N LYS A 36 -3.92 3.55 -1.50
CA LYS A 36 -5.19 3.78 -0.83
C LYS A 36 -4.96 4.20 0.62
N ARG A 37 -3.97 3.60 1.27
CA ARG A 37 -3.68 3.93 2.66
C ARG A 37 -3.24 5.39 2.79
N ILE A 38 -2.37 5.83 1.88
CA ILE A 38 -1.90 7.22 1.93
C ILE A 38 -3.08 8.16 1.72
N ARG A 39 -3.93 7.83 0.77
CA ARG A 39 -5.09 8.66 0.48
C ARG A 39 -6.03 8.74 1.68
N THR A 40 -6.34 7.58 2.25
CA THR A 40 -7.32 7.56 3.32
C THR A 40 -6.78 8.14 4.63
N ARG A 41 -5.46 8.15 4.80
CA ARG A 41 -4.90 8.77 5.98
C ARG A 41 -5.21 10.26 6.00
N CYS A 42 -5.42 10.86 4.85
CA CYS A 42 -5.75 12.26 4.77
C CYS A 42 -7.24 12.47 4.54
N PHE A 43 -8.03 11.41 4.71
CA PHE A 43 -9.47 11.46 4.57
C PHE A 43 -9.89 12.00 3.20
N LEU A 44 -9.16 11.64 2.16
CA LEU A 44 -9.48 12.12 0.83
C LEU A 44 -10.18 11.05 0.02
N MET A 45 -11.12 11.45 -0.81
CA MET A 45 -11.72 10.55 -1.75
C MET A 45 -10.79 10.49 -2.95
N GLN A 46 -10.96 9.50 -3.80
CA GLN A 46 -10.08 9.33 -4.95
C GLN A 46 -10.03 10.58 -5.82
N GLU A 47 -11.16 11.22 -5.99
CA GLU A 47 -11.21 12.40 -6.84
C GLU A 47 -10.36 13.53 -6.29
N ASN A 48 -10.44 13.77 -5.00
CA ASN A 48 -9.67 14.85 -4.41
C ASN A 48 -8.18 14.51 -4.36
N PHE A 49 -7.88 13.26 -4.14
CA PHE A 49 -6.50 12.81 -4.13
C PHE A 49 -5.91 13.01 -5.53
N ALA A 50 -6.69 12.65 -6.55
CA ALA A 50 -6.24 12.81 -7.93
C ALA A 50 -5.94 14.29 -8.22
N LYS A 51 -6.79 15.17 -7.73
CA LYS A 51 -6.56 16.59 -7.95
C LYS A 51 -5.27 17.04 -7.30
N LYS A 52 -5.01 16.56 -6.10
CA LYS A 52 -3.82 16.97 -5.42
C LYS A 52 -2.56 16.44 -6.10
N LEU A 53 -2.66 15.33 -6.78
CA LEU A 53 -1.53 14.77 -7.48
C LEU A 53 -1.44 15.23 -8.93
N GLY A 54 -2.45 15.95 -9.39
CA GLY A 54 -2.45 16.43 -10.77
C GLY A 54 -2.73 15.35 -11.79
N VAL A 55 -3.50 14.35 -11.42
CA VAL A 55 -3.83 13.27 -12.35
C VAL A 55 -5.34 13.12 -12.42
N ALA A 56 -5.81 12.33 -13.35
CA ALA A 56 -7.24 12.11 -13.50
C ALA A 56 -7.75 11.18 -12.41
N PHE A 57 -9.03 11.30 -12.09
CA PHE A 57 -9.66 10.42 -11.12
C PHE A 57 -9.49 8.96 -11.56
N SER A 58 -9.72 8.70 -12.84
CA SER A 58 -9.64 7.32 -13.33
C SER A 58 -8.22 6.75 -13.15
N THR A 59 -7.22 7.61 -13.16
CA THR A 59 -5.85 7.17 -12.96
C THR A 59 -5.65 6.63 -11.54
N VAL A 60 -6.15 7.37 -10.54
CA VAL A 60 -6.04 6.92 -9.17
C VAL A 60 -6.85 5.64 -8.98
N ASN A 61 -8.03 5.60 -9.58
CA ASN A 61 -8.88 4.44 -9.46
C ASN A 61 -8.18 3.19 -10.03
N ARG A 62 -7.50 3.34 -11.16
CA ARG A 62 -6.79 2.22 -11.77
C ARG A 62 -5.60 1.78 -10.91
N TRP A 63 -4.92 2.72 -10.29
CA TRP A 63 -3.83 2.37 -9.39
C TRP A 63 -4.35 1.52 -8.22
N GLU A 64 -5.46 1.94 -7.65
CA GLU A 64 -5.99 1.25 -6.47
C GLU A 64 -6.62 -0.09 -6.83
N GLN A 65 -6.95 -0.29 -8.08
CA GLN A 65 -7.47 -1.57 -8.54
C GLN A 65 -6.34 -2.47 -9.03
N GLY A 66 -5.12 -1.99 -9.05
CA GLY A 66 -4.01 -2.79 -9.51
C GLY A 66 -3.88 -2.90 -11.01
N LYS A 67 -4.61 -2.06 -11.74
CA LYS A 67 -4.61 -2.13 -13.20
C LYS A 67 -3.48 -1.33 -13.83
N SER A 68 -2.87 -0.46 -13.09
CA SER A 68 -1.72 0.30 -13.56
C SER A 68 -0.96 0.78 -12.35
N LYS A 69 0.24 1.28 -12.55
CA LYS A 69 0.97 1.82 -11.43
C LYS A 69 1.48 3.19 -11.81
N PRO A 70 1.72 4.03 -10.84
CA PRO A 70 2.17 5.40 -11.11
C PRO A 70 3.49 5.41 -11.87
N ASN A 71 3.64 6.35 -12.78
CA ASN A 71 4.90 6.50 -13.45
C ASN A 71 5.81 7.36 -12.56
N LEU A 72 7.02 7.62 -13.00
CA LEU A 72 7.96 8.36 -12.18
C LEU A 72 7.48 9.74 -11.79
N VAL A 73 6.82 10.43 -12.69
CA VAL A 73 6.32 11.76 -12.38
C VAL A 73 5.26 11.68 -11.30
N ALA A 74 4.36 10.71 -11.42
CA ALA A 74 3.33 10.52 -10.41
C ALA A 74 3.94 10.14 -9.06
N MET A 75 4.97 9.31 -9.08
CA MET A 75 5.62 8.91 -7.84
C MET A 75 6.29 10.11 -7.17
N LYS A 76 6.84 11.03 -7.95
CA LYS A 76 7.43 12.22 -7.36
C LYS A 76 6.34 13.06 -6.70
N ASN A 77 5.17 13.14 -7.34
CA ASN A 77 4.08 13.91 -6.77
C ASN A 77 3.52 13.24 -5.52
N ILE A 78 3.50 11.92 -5.51
CA ILE A 78 3.05 11.18 -4.33
C ILE A 78 4.03 11.41 -3.18
N LYS A 79 5.34 11.43 -3.51
CA LYS A 79 6.33 11.64 -2.48
C LYS A 79 6.17 13.05 -1.89
N ALA A 80 5.96 14.04 -2.74
CA ALA A 80 5.76 15.41 -2.26
C ALA A 80 4.51 15.49 -1.39
N PHE A 81 3.46 14.79 -1.80
CA PHE A 81 2.23 14.77 -1.03
C PHE A 81 2.47 14.15 0.34
N CYS A 82 3.24 13.06 0.39
CA CYS A 82 3.53 12.41 1.65
C CYS A 82 4.35 13.33 2.55
N GLU A 83 5.32 14.02 1.97
CA GLU A 83 6.13 14.92 2.75
C GLU A 83 5.31 16.08 3.30
N GLU A 84 4.39 16.59 2.51
CA GLU A 84 3.56 17.69 2.96
C GLU A 84 2.62 17.25 4.07
N ASN A 85 2.22 16.01 4.09
CA ASN A 85 1.28 15.51 5.07
C ASN A 85 1.93 14.64 6.13
N ASP A 86 3.25 14.68 6.19
CA ASP A 86 3.99 13.94 7.20
C ASP A 86 3.70 12.44 7.16
N ILE A 87 3.62 11.86 6.03
CA ILE A 87 3.39 10.44 5.86
C ILE A 87 4.67 9.80 5.37
N ALA A 88 5.06 8.69 5.98
CA ALA A 88 6.26 8.01 5.57
C ALA A 88 6.14 7.51 4.14
N TYR A 89 7.17 7.67 3.36
CA TYR A 89 7.12 7.32 1.96
C TYR A 89 7.79 5.98 1.66
N ASN A 90 8.58 5.46 2.57
CA ASN A 90 9.36 4.26 2.29
C ASN A 90 8.54 3.07 1.83
N ASP A 91 7.43 2.84 2.45
CA ASP A 91 6.63 1.66 2.13
C ASP A 91 6.08 1.72 0.71
N ILE A 92 5.63 2.89 0.27
CA ILE A 92 5.07 2.96 -1.06
C ILE A 92 6.19 2.92 -2.09
N GLU A 93 7.35 3.45 -1.76
CA GLU A 93 8.46 3.41 -2.67
C GLU A 93 8.89 1.97 -2.92
N ASP A 94 9.02 1.19 -1.86
CA ASP A 94 9.40 -0.19 -1.99
C ASP A 94 8.32 -0.98 -2.73
N ALA A 95 7.07 -0.69 -2.43
CA ALA A 95 5.98 -1.37 -3.09
C ALA A 95 5.98 -1.07 -4.58
N TRP A 96 6.28 0.17 -4.93
CA TRP A 96 6.29 0.56 -6.33
C TRP A 96 7.38 -0.15 -7.09
N LEU A 97 8.55 -0.28 -6.47
CA LEU A 97 9.67 -0.92 -7.13
C LEU A 97 9.40 -2.40 -7.41
N ASP A 98 8.66 -3.04 -6.52
CA ASP A 98 8.41 -4.45 -6.67
C ASP A 98 7.11 -4.83 -7.36
N TYR A 99 6.20 -3.92 -7.51
CA TYR A 99 4.86 -4.28 -7.99
C TYR A 99 4.82 -4.53 -9.49
N LYS A 100 4.12 -5.58 -9.88
CA LYS A 100 3.90 -5.89 -11.27
C LYS A 100 2.43 -5.83 -11.55
N VAL A 101 2.06 -5.01 -12.49
CA VAL A 101 0.66 -4.78 -12.80
C VAL A 101 -0.04 -6.05 -13.22
N GLY A 102 -1.17 -6.27 -12.60
CA GLY A 102 -1.98 -7.41 -12.97
C GLY A 102 -1.30 -8.73 -12.74
N GLY A 103 -0.20 -8.70 -12.03
CA GLY A 103 0.49 -9.93 -11.80
C GLY A 103 1.19 -10.48 -13.03
N LYS A 104 1.06 -9.82 -14.17
CA LYS A 104 1.63 -10.33 -15.26
C LYS A 104 2.92 -9.79 -15.56
N LYS A 105 3.73 -10.44 -16.17
CA LYS A 105 4.91 -10.00 -16.43
C LYS A 105 4.86 -9.10 -17.45
N ASN A 106 5.39 -8.23 -17.54
CA ASN A 106 5.37 -7.30 -18.41
C ASN A 106 6.08 -7.54 -19.43
N GLY A 107 5.79 -7.86 -19.99
CA GLY A 107 6.35 -8.21 -21.15
C GLY A 107 6.98 -7.80 -21.35
#